data_62cb4396c1ddebae578d479b1dba13d1
#
_entry.id   62cb4396c1ddebae578d479b1dba13d1
#
_cell.length_a   1.000
_cell.length_b   1.000
_cell.length_c   1.000
_cell.angle_alpha   90.00
_cell.angle_beta   90.00
_cell.angle_gamma   90.00
#
_symmetry.space_group_name_H-M   'P 1'
#
loop_
_entity.id
_entity.type
_entity.pdbx_description
1 polymer ?
#
loop_
_entity_poly.entity_id
_entity_poly.type
_entity_poly.pdbx_seq_one_letter_code
_entity_poly.pdbx_strand_id
1 'polypeptide(L)'
;METFEKVAEKGNPIFHIDLDPQQNIKNKAYFKNLLKEIVESSNENLEKKLEKFYHKDAELNAFYPINEIKGIGEIKNKLWDPLKRAFADLEIRNNIVIGGAYKDKIFVSFVSHLTGTFINQWLGVPPTNKTIYLRTCHCHQITNNKIIKSYILIDTVDFIRQAGYWPIYKSLGAEGMWPAPITG
;
A
#
# COMPACT_ATOMS: atom_id res chain seq x y z
N MET A 1 -16.97 7.50 34.51
CA MET A 1 -16.17 7.51 33.28
C MET A 1 -14.87 6.77 33.60
N GLU A 2 -14.74 5.49 33.20
CA GLU A 2 -13.52 4.73 33.44
C GLU A 2 -12.42 5.31 32.55
N THR A 3 -11.27 5.60 33.15
CA THR A 3 -10.11 6.11 32.38
C THR A 3 -9.55 5.05 31.48
N PHE A 4 -8.95 5.45 30.37
CA PHE A 4 -8.32 4.55 29.37
C PHE A 4 -7.37 3.52 30.02
N GLU A 5 -6.68 3.88 31.09
CA GLU A 5 -5.79 3.00 31.86
C GLU A 5 -6.54 1.82 32.51
N LYS A 6 -7.73 2.04 33.07
CA LYS A 6 -8.53 0.95 33.66
C LYS A 6 -9.10 -0.03 32.66
N VAL A 7 -9.29 0.40 31.40
CA VAL A 7 -9.73 -0.49 30.32
C VAL A 7 -8.57 -1.36 29.84
N ALA A 8 -7.35 -0.82 29.83
CA ALA A 8 -6.13 -1.58 29.49
C ALA A 8 -5.82 -2.66 30.54
N GLU A 9 -5.99 -2.38 31.84
CA GLU A 9 -5.78 -3.34 32.92
C GLU A 9 -6.77 -4.52 32.91
N LYS A 10 -7.93 -4.40 32.29
CA LYS A 10 -8.93 -5.49 32.21
C LYS A 10 -8.70 -6.48 31.07
N GLY A 11 -7.51 -6.47 30.44
CA GLY A 11 -7.14 -7.51 29.48
C GLY A 11 -8.00 -7.53 28.21
N ASN A 12 -8.41 -6.36 27.72
CA ASN A 12 -9.10 -6.29 26.44
C ASN A 12 -8.10 -6.68 25.34
N PRO A 13 -8.29 -7.84 24.64
CA PRO A 13 -7.30 -8.39 23.71
C PRO A 13 -6.99 -7.48 22.52
N ILE A 14 -7.75 -6.42 22.34
CA ILE A 14 -7.55 -5.41 21.28
C ILE A 14 -6.30 -4.55 21.53
N PHE A 15 -5.84 -4.43 22.79
CA PHE A 15 -4.72 -3.57 23.18
C PHE A 15 -3.46 -4.30 23.63
N HIS A 16 -3.43 -5.65 23.64
CA HIS A 16 -2.20 -6.40 23.88
C HIS A 16 -1.25 -6.27 22.70
N ILE A 17 -0.31 -5.34 22.82
CA ILE A 17 0.82 -5.23 21.89
C ILE A 17 2.01 -5.93 22.59
N ASP A 18 2.17 -7.23 22.39
CA ASP A 18 3.30 -8.01 22.89
C ASP A 18 4.58 -7.81 22.04
N LEU A 19 4.65 -6.73 21.30
CA LEU A 19 5.80 -6.39 20.49
C LEU A 19 6.70 -5.40 21.21
N ASP A 20 7.96 -5.79 21.46
CA ASP A 20 8.97 -4.88 21.99
C ASP A 20 9.01 -3.56 21.19
N PRO A 21 8.90 -2.40 21.83
CA PRO A 21 8.90 -1.10 21.17
C PRO A 21 10.13 -0.86 20.27
N GLN A 22 11.30 -1.33 20.68
CA GLN A 22 12.53 -1.19 19.89
C GLN A 22 12.49 -2.07 18.64
N GLN A 23 11.96 -3.30 18.76
CA GLN A 23 11.75 -4.17 17.62
C GLN A 23 10.72 -3.57 16.64
N ASN A 24 9.66 -2.97 17.15
CA ASN A 24 8.66 -2.28 16.33
C ASN A 24 9.26 -1.11 15.54
N ILE A 25 10.12 -0.31 16.17
CA ILE A 25 10.84 0.78 15.50
C ILE A 25 11.72 0.24 14.37
N LYS A 26 12.48 -0.85 14.63
CA LYS A 26 13.32 -1.50 13.62
C LYS A 26 12.48 -2.04 12.44
N ASN A 27 11.37 -2.69 12.73
CA ASN A 27 10.45 -3.21 11.71
C ASN A 27 9.92 -2.08 10.83
N LYS A 28 9.43 -1.00 11.43
CA LYS A 28 8.95 0.18 10.68
C LYS A 28 10.03 0.77 9.78
N ALA A 29 11.24 0.95 10.30
CA ALA A 29 12.35 1.51 9.51
C ALA A 29 12.73 0.59 8.34
N TYR A 30 12.83 -0.71 8.58
CA TYR A 30 13.16 -1.69 7.55
C TYR A 30 12.12 -1.72 6.42
N PHE A 31 10.85 -1.83 6.76
CA PHE A 31 9.79 -1.92 5.76
C PHE A 31 9.41 -0.58 5.13
N LYS A 32 9.70 0.56 5.77
CA LYS A 32 9.57 1.88 5.14
C LYS A 32 10.47 1.99 3.89
N ASN A 33 11.69 1.49 3.97
CA ASN A 33 12.62 1.50 2.85
C ASN A 33 12.23 0.50 1.75
N LEU A 34 11.53 -0.59 2.10
CA LEU A 34 11.03 -1.58 1.17
C LEU A 34 10.27 -0.99 -0.01
N LEU A 35 9.21 -0.25 0.28
CA LEU A 35 8.36 0.30 -0.78
C LEU A 35 9.15 1.23 -1.69
N LYS A 36 10.03 2.02 -1.13
CA LYS A 36 10.92 2.89 -1.90
C LYS A 36 11.85 2.06 -2.81
N GLU A 37 12.50 1.03 -2.27
CA GLU A 37 13.38 0.17 -3.05
C GLU A 37 12.64 -0.57 -4.18
N ILE A 38 11.39 -0.98 -3.98
CA ILE A 38 10.57 -1.62 -5.01
C ILE A 38 10.18 -0.61 -6.10
N VAL A 39 9.67 0.55 -5.69
CA VAL A 39 9.17 1.57 -6.62
C VAL A 39 10.30 2.15 -7.45
N GLU A 40 11.44 2.48 -6.85
CA GLU A 40 12.58 3.10 -7.52
C GLU A 40 13.52 2.09 -8.23
N SER A 41 13.32 0.78 -8.07
CA SER A 41 14.13 -0.22 -8.78
C SER A 41 13.92 -0.16 -10.29
N SER A 42 14.91 -0.55 -11.08
CA SER A 42 14.69 -0.88 -12.50
C SER A 42 13.82 -2.15 -12.62
N ASN A 43 13.11 -2.32 -13.74
CA ASN A 43 12.29 -3.51 -13.97
C ASN A 43 13.12 -4.80 -13.93
N GLU A 44 14.38 -4.75 -14.37
CA GLU A 44 15.33 -5.87 -14.33
C GLU A 44 15.67 -6.31 -12.91
N ASN A 45 15.73 -5.37 -11.98
CA ASN A 45 16.07 -5.62 -10.58
C ASN A 45 14.86 -5.84 -9.67
N LEU A 46 13.65 -5.64 -10.19
CA LEU A 46 12.43 -5.70 -9.39
C LEU A 46 12.26 -7.06 -8.70
N GLU A 47 12.51 -8.16 -9.40
CA GLU A 47 12.37 -9.51 -8.83
C GLU A 47 13.30 -9.73 -7.64
N LYS A 48 14.58 -9.37 -7.76
CA LYS A 48 15.54 -9.43 -6.66
C LYS A 48 15.11 -8.58 -5.46
N LYS A 49 14.50 -7.41 -5.71
CA LYS A 49 13.96 -6.57 -4.64
C LYS A 49 12.77 -7.22 -3.96
N LEU A 50 11.86 -7.81 -4.73
CA LEU A 50 10.72 -8.56 -4.15
C LEU A 50 11.21 -9.76 -3.35
N GLU A 51 12.16 -10.54 -3.85
CA GLU A 51 12.78 -11.67 -3.12
C GLU A 51 13.45 -11.26 -1.80
N LYS A 52 14.03 -10.06 -1.75
CA LYS A 52 14.62 -9.54 -0.51
C LYS A 52 13.57 -9.40 0.59
N PHE A 53 12.37 -8.97 0.26
CA PHE A 53 11.35 -8.57 1.24
C PHE A 53 10.18 -9.54 1.37
N TYR A 54 9.80 -10.23 0.30
CA TYR A 54 8.69 -11.19 0.31
C TYR A 54 9.17 -12.62 0.54
N HIS A 55 8.35 -13.41 1.19
CA HIS A 55 8.51 -14.86 1.18
C HIS A 55 8.14 -15.39 -0.22
N LYS A 56 8.77 -16.47 -0.68
CA LYS A 56 8.52 -17.02 -2.04
C LYS A 56 7.05 -17.33 -2.31
N ASP A 57 6.33 -17.79 -1.30
CA ASP A 57 4.90 -18.16 -1.35
C ASP A 57 4.01 -17.07 -0.72
N ALA A 58 4.45 -15.81 -0.70
CA ALA A 58 3.69 -14.71 -0.11
C ALA A 58 2.33 -14.55 -0.78
N GLU A 59 1.30 -14.33 0.03
CA GLU A 59 -0.05 -14.03 -0.43
C GLU A 59 -0.23 -12.51 -0.50
N LEU A 60 -0.86 -12.04 -1.56
CA LEU A 60 -1.23 -10.63 -1.72
C LEU A 60 -2.70 -10.52 -2.07
N ASN A 61 -3.43 -9.77 -1.25
CA ASN A 61 -4.80 -9.34 -1.50
C ASN A 61 -4.77 -7.90 -1.94
N ALA A 62 -5.11 -7.65 -3.18
CA ALA A 62 -5.07 -6.33 -3.78
C ALA A 62 -6.47 -5.84 -4.19
N PHE A 63 -6.52 -4.61 -4.63
CA PHE A 63 -7.72 -4.00 -5.20
C PHE A 63 -8.14 -4.69 -6.51
N TYR A 64 -9.43 -4.52 -6.88
CA TYR A 64 -9.92 -4.99 -8.18
C TYR A 64 -9.21 -4.25 -9.34
N PRO A 65 -8.83 -4.93 -10.43
CA PRO A 65 -9.11 -6.33 -10.80
C PRO A 65 -8.01 -7.34 -10.41
N ILE A 66 -6.99 -6.96 -9.64
CA ILE A 66 -5.88 -7.85 -9.29
C ILE A 66 -6.33 -8.94 -8.33
N ASN A 67 -7.12 -8.57 -7.30
CA ASN A 67 -7.68 -9.47 -6.28
C ASN A 67 -6.59 -10.26 -5.51
N GLU A 68 -6.79 -11.55 -5.29
CA GLU A 68 -5.87 -12.43 -4.58
C GLU A 68 -4.87 -13.05 -5.55
N ILE A 69 -3.59 -12.92 -5.21
CA ILE A 69 -2.47 -13.51 -5.95
C ILE A 69 -1.45 -14.11 -4.99
N LYS A 70 -0.66 -15.09 -5.45
CA LYS A 70 0.29 -15.81 -4.63
C LYS A 70 1.63 -15.98 -5.32
N GLY A 71 2.69 -15.79 -4.54
CA GLY A 71 4.07 -15.94 -4.99
C GLY A 71 4.65 -14.71 -5.67
N ILE A 72 5.97 -14.58 -5.60
CA ILE A 72 6.70 -13.38 -6.04
C ILE A 72 6.49 -13.10 -7.54
N GLY A 73 6.47 -14.15 -8.36
CA GLY A 73 6.27 -14.01 -9.81
C GLY A 73 4.92 -13.37 -10.16
N GLU A 74 3.82 -13.81 -9.52
CA GLU A 74 2.51 -13.24 -9.72
C GLU A 74 2.43 -11.80 -9.18
N ILE A 75 3.00 -11.54 -7.99
CA ILE A 75 3.08 -10.20 -7.39
C ILE A 75 3.81 -9.24 -8.33
N LYS A 76 4.92 -9.67 -8.91
CA LYS A 76 5.66 -8.91 -9.91
C LYS A 76 4.82 -8.64 -11.14
N ASN A 77 4.31 -9.71 -11.78
CA ASN A 77 3.70 -9.64 -13.10
C ASN A 77 2.32 -8.98 -13.12
N LYS A 78 1.54 -9.12 -12.03
CA LYS A 78 0.17 -8.58 -11.97
C LYS A 78 0.05 -7.23 -11.28
N LEU A 79 0.99 -6.88 -10.38
CA LEU A 79 0.93 -5.62 -9.66
C LEU A 79 2.05 -4.66 -10.06
N TRP A 80 3.31 -5.01 -9.76
CA TRP A 80 4.40 -4.03 -9.82
C TRP A 80 4.87 -3.73 -11.23
N ASP A 81 5.05 -4.73 -12.09
CA ASP A 81 5.46 -4.54 -13.50
C ASP A 81 4.45 -3.67 -14.28
N PRO A 82 3.14 -3.96 -14.26
CA PRO A 82 2.16 -3.12 -14.95
C PRO A 82 2.12 -1.70 -14.41
N LEU A 83 2.19 -1.52 -13.09
CA LEU A 83 2.19 -0.21 -12.46
C LEU A 83 3.43 0.60 -12.87
N LYS A 84 4.62 0.00 -12.81
CA LYS A 84 5.88 0.66 -13.18
C LYS A 84 6.01 0.96 -14.67
N ARG A 85 5.39 0.16 -15.52
CA ARG A 85 5.33 0.45 -16.97
C ARG A 85 4.35 1.58 -17.28
N ALA A 86 3.29 1.69 -16.49
CA ALA A 86 2.28 2.72 -16.69
C ALA A 86 2.82 4.12 -16.35
N PHE A 87 3.74 4.22 -15.39
CA PHE A 87 4.27 5.49 -14.89
C PHE A 87 5.79 5.56 -15.06
N ALA A 88 6.28 6.56 -15.80
CA ALA A 88 7.70 6.67 -16.16
C ALA A 88 8.63 6.97 -14.98
N ASP A 89 8.15 7.77 -14.06
CA ASP A 89 8.90 8.41 -12.97
C ASP A 89 8.21 8.14 -11.62
N LEU A 90 7.81 6.88 -11.40
CA LEU A 90 7.05 6.50 -10.23
C LEU A 90 7.86 6.71 -8.94
N GLU A 91 7.33 7.55 -8.06
CA GLU A 91 7.81 7.82 -6.72
C GLU A 91 6.83 7.36 -5.66
N ILE A 92 7.32 7.08 -4.46
CA ILE A 92 6.47 6.86 -3.29
C ILE A 92 6.77 7.85 -2.18
N ARG A 93 5.69 8.40 -1.59
CA ARG A 93 5.73 9.27 -0.43
C ARG A 93 4.95 8.64 0.71
N ASN A 94 5.67 8.16 1.72
CA ASN A 94 5.05 7.57 2.91
C ASN A 94 4.61 8.68 3.87
N ASN A 95 3.30 8.78 4.09
CA ASN A 95 2.70 9.76 5.00
C ASN A 95 2.64 9.21 6.43
N ILE A 96 2.17 7.97 6.58
CA ILE A 96 1.98 7.32 7.87
C ILE A 96 2.62 5.93 7.81
N VAL A 97 3.37 5.57 8.86
CA VAL A 97 3.93 4.22 9.04
C VAL A 97 3.54 3.72 10.41
N ILE A 98 2.77 2.65 10.45
CA ILE A 98 2.28 2.00 11.67
C ILE A 98 2.91 0.61 11.76
N GLY A 99 3.34 0.22 12.95
CA GLY A 99 3.78 -1.13 13.22
C GLY A 99 3.18 -1.62 14.54
N GLY A 100 2.89 -2.91 14.62
CA GLY A 100 2.32 -3.51 15.82
C GLY A 100 2.16 -5.02 15.70
N ALA A 101 1.68 -5.62 16.77
CA ALA A 101 1.31 -7.02 16.82
C ALA A 101 -0.19 -7.17 17.06
N TYR A 102 -0.77 -8.20 16.47
CA TYR A 102 -2.16 -8.60 16.72
C TYR A 102 -2.28 -10.12 16.61
N LYS A 103 -2.78 -10.78 17.65
CA LYS A 103 -2.90 -12.25 17.72
C LYS A 103 -1.60 -12.94 17.31
N ASP A 104 -0.50 -12.64 17.97
CA ASP A 104 0.85 -13.19 17.74
C ASP A 104 1.44 -12.97 16.32
N LYS A 105 0.80 -12.13 15.53
CA LYS A 105 1.25 -11.74 14.19
C LYS A 105 1.76 -10.30 14.21
N ILE A 106 2.90 -10.09 13.56
CA ILE A 106 3.50 -8.76 13.44
C ILE A 106 3.06 -8.14 12.12
N PHE A 107 2.66 -6.87 12.18
CA PHE A 107 2.23 -6.10 11.02
C PHE A 107 3.02 -4.79 10.90
N VAL A 108 3.26 -4.40 9.65
CA VAL A 108 3.68 -3.04 9.30
C VAL A 108 2.75 -2.52 8.23
N SER A 109 2.19 -1.34 8.46
CA SER A 109 1.22 -0.73 7.57
C SER A 109 1.67 0.67 7.15
N PHE A 110 1.29 1.05 5.93
CA PHE A 110 1.63 2.33 5.34
C PHE A 110 0.38 2.99 4.77
N VAL A 111 0.26 4.30 4.97
CA VAL A 111 -0.57 5.16 4.13
C VAL A 111 0.39 6.02 3.33
N SER A 112 0.28 5.96 2.02
CA SER A 112 1.27 6.51 1.11
C SER A 112 0.60 7.11 -0.13
N HIS A 113 1.35 7.90 -0.87
CA HIS A 113 1.01 8.31 -2.21
C HIS A 113 2.08 7.83 -3.18
N LEU A 114 1.65 7.19 -4.26
CA LEU A 114 2.47 7.02 -5.44
C LEU A 114 2.19 8.19 -6.38
N THR A 115 3.21 8.73 -6.99
CA THR A 115 3.07 9.80 -7.99
C THR A 115 3.97 9.51 -9.18
N GLY A 116 3.50 9.84 -10.36
CA GLY A 116 4.27 9.67 -11.59
C GLY A 116 3.53 10.16 -12.81
N THR A 117 4.22 10.27 -13.92
CA THR A 117 3.66 10.66 -15.22
C THR A 117 3.04 9.43 -15.88
N PHE A 118 1.74 9.46 -16.13
CA PHE A 118 0.96 8.36 -16.68
C PHE A 118 1.14 8.26 -18.20
N ILE A 119 2.05 7.38 -18.63
CA ILE A 119 2.52 7.29 -20.03
C ILE A 119 2.06 6.06 -20.80
N ASN A 120 1.65 4.98 -20.10
CA ASN A 120 1.13 3.77 -20.74
C ASN A 120 -0.17 3.34 -20.10
N GLN A 121 -0.98 2.59 -20.87
CA GLN A 121 -2.26 2.08 -20.40
C GLN A 121 -2.13 1.26 -19.12
N TRP A 122 -3.01 1.52 -18.16
CA TRP A 122 -3.13 0.76 -16.91
C TRP A 122 -4.60 0.55 -16.53
N LEU A 123 -4.94 -0.67 -16.12
CA LEU A 123 -6.31 -1.07 -15.74
C LEU A 123 -7.37 -0.71 -16.80
N GLY A 124 -7.02 -0.79 -18.08
CA GLY A 124 -7.91 -0.42 -19.18
C GLY A 124 -8.02 1.09 -19.44
N VAL A 125 -7.39 1.95 -18.63
CA VAL A 125 -7.39 3.39 -18.81
C VAL A 125 -6.25 3.81 -19.72
N PRO A 126 -6.50 4.55 -20.82
CA PRO A 126 -5.45 5.04 -21.71
C PRO A 126 -4.60 6.15 -21.04
N PRO A 127 -3.33 6.30 -21.45
CA PRO A 127 -2.42 7.28 -20.88
C PRO A 127 -2.87 8.72 -21.14
N THR A 128 -2.56 9.59 -20.19
CA THR A 128 -2.88 11.03 -20.28
C THR A 128 -1.66 11.91 -20.46
N ASN A 129 -0.45 11.37 -20.25
CA ASN A 129 0.81 12.10 -20.16
C ASN A 129 0.80 13.21 -19.09
N LYS A 130 -0.03 13.04 -18.06
CA LYS A 130 -0.14 13.96 -16.92
C LYS A 130 0.38 13.27 -15.65
N THR A 131 0.84 14.07 -14.70
CA THR A 131 1.15 13.58 -13.37
C THR A 131 -0.14 13.14 -12.68
N ILE A 132 -0.13 11.93 -12.11
CA ILE A 132 -1.24 11.36 -11.35
C ILE A 132 -0.75 11.00 -9.95
N TYR A 133 -1.61 11.19 -8.97
CA TYR A 133 -1.39 10.87 -7.57
C TYR A 133 -2.28 9.68 -7.17
N LEU A 134 -1.67 8.57 -6.78
CA LEU A 134 -2.37 7.37 -6.36
C LEU A 134 -2.29 7.26 -4.83
N ARG A 135 -3.40 7.44 -4.14
CA ARG A 135 -3.47 7.12 -2.71
C ARG A 135 -3.38 5.63 -2.52
N THR A 136 -2.52 5.20 -1.61
CA THR A 136 -2.31 3.77 -1.33
C THR A 136 -2.35 3.49 0.15
N CYS A 137 -2.88 2.32 0.49
CA CYS A 137 -2.78 1.76 1.83
C CYS A 137 -2.20 0.34 1.71
N HIS A 138 -1.19 0.08 2.51
CA HIS A 138 -0.53 -1.22 2.55
C HIS A 138 -0.58 -1.76 3.98
N CYS A 139 -0.88 -3.04 4.15
CA CYS A 139 -0.75 -3.74 5.41
C CYS A 139 -0.03 -5.06 5.16
N HIS A 140 1.13 -5.22 5.78
CA HIS A 140 1.99 -6.38 5.58
C HIS A 140 2.13 -7.16 6.87
N GLN A 141 1.77 -8.44 6.84
CA GLN A 141 2.11 -9.40 7.89
C GLN A 141 3.54 -9.89 7.65
N ILE A 142 4.38 -9.81 8.68
CA ILE A 142 5.79 -10.15 8.58
C ILE A 142 6.16 -11.30 9.52
N THR A 143 7.04 -12.16 9.05
CA THR A 143 7.65 -13.23 9.83
C THR A 143 9.10 -13.39 9.37
N ASN A 144 10.04 -13.45 10.31
CA ASN A 144 11.48 -13.60 10.02
C ASN A 144 11.98 -12.56 8.99
N ASN A 145 11.60 -11.30 9.16
CA ASN A 145 11.93 -10.19 8.25
C ASN A 145 11.45 -10.38 6.81
N LYS A 146 10.47 -11.24 6.57
CA LYS A 146 9.82 -11.45 5.27
C LYS A 146 8.33 -11.16 5.37
N ILE A 147 7.81 -10.55 4.32
CA ILE A 147 6.36 -10.41 4.14
C ILE A 147 5.80 -11.77 3.72
N ILE A 148 4.86 -12.29 4.49
CA ILE A 148 4.16 -13.54 4.19
C ILE A 148 2.75 -13.30 3.67
N LYS A 149 2.15 -12.17 4.06
CA LYS A 149 0.83 -11.76 3.58
C LYS A 149 0.75 -10.24 3.44
N SER A 150 0.16 -9.78 2.37
CA SER A 150 -0.03 -8.35 2.09
C SER A 150 -1.48 -8.05 1.76
N TYR A 151 -1.93 -6.88 2.20
CA TYR A 151 -3.14 -6.23 1.74
C TYR A 151 -2.74 -4.89 1.15
N ILE A 152 -3.05 -4.67 -0.13
CA ILE A 152 -2.70 -3.44 -0.84
C ILE A 152 -3.95 -2.85 -1.47
N LEU A 153 -4.27 -1.64 -1.08
CA LEU A 153 -5.34 -0.86 -1.67
C LEU A 153 -4.73 0.33 -2.42
N ILE A 154 -5.16 0.52 -3.66
CA ILE A 154 -4.91 1.73 -4.43
C ILE A 154 -6.27 2.34 -4.78
N ASP A 155 -6.41 3.65 -4.63
CA ASP A 155 -7.63 4.38 -4.97
C ASP A 155 -7.77 4.48 -6.50
N THR A 156 -8.31 3.40 -7.08
CA THR A 156 -8.51 3.30 -8.53
C THR A 156 -9.63 4.19 -9.03
N VAL A 157 -10.59 4.54 -8.20
CA VAL A 157 -11.68 5.48 -8.56
C VAL A 157 -11.10 6.87 -8.75
N ASP A 158 -10.29 7.33 -7.82
CA ASP A 158 -9.63 8.64 -7.95
C ASP A 158 -8.62 8.65 -9.13
N PHE A 159 -7.92 7.53 -9.38
CA PHE A 159 -7.07 7.36 -10.55
C PHE A 159 -7.85 7.60 -11.87
N ILE A 160 -8.99 6.92 -12.03
CA ILE A 160 -9.82 7.04 -13.23
C ILE A 160 -10.33 8.48 -13.39
N ARG A 161 -10.72 9.13 -12.28
CA ARG A 161 -11.14 10.53 -12.26
C ARG A 161 -10.01 11.48 -12.70
N GLN A 162 -8.81 11.31 -12.18
CA GLN A 162 -7.63 12.10 -12.55
C GLN A 162 -7.25 11.91 -14.04
N ALA A 163 -7.49 10.71 -14.58
CA ALA A 163 -7.32 10.43 -15.99
C ALA A 163 -8.40 11.07 -16.89
N GLY A 164 -9.38 11.75 -16.31
CA GLY A 164 -10.45 12.44 -17.05
C GLY A 164 -11.68 11.57 -17.33
N TYR A 165 -11.78 10.41 -16.74
CA TYR A 165 -12.94 9.52 -16.87
C TYR A 165 -13.68 9.47 -15.53
N TRP A 166 -15.02 9.49 -15.60
CA TRP A 166 -15.86 9.33 -14.42
C TRP A 166 -16.60 7.99 -14.50
N PRO A 167 -16.24 7.00 -13.68
CA PRO A 167 -16.80 5.65 -13.82
C PRO A 167 -18.22 5.50 -13.25
N ILE A 168 -18.74 6.53 -12.59
CA ILE A 168 -20.03 6.49 -11.90
C ILE A 168 -20.95 7.55 -12.52
N TYR A 169 -22.26 7.23 -12.65
CA TYR A 169 -23.25 8.22 -13.05
C TYR A 169 -23.24 9.41 -12.10
N LYS A 170 -23.44 10.63 -12.64
CA LYS A 170 -23.57 11.83 -11.82
C LYS A 170 -24.62 11.60 -10.74
N SER A 171 -24.27 11.86 -9.50
CA SER A 171 -25.22 11.75 -8.41
C SER A 171 -26.29 12.84 -8.57
N LEU A 172 -27.51 12.55 -8.15
CA LEU A 172 -28.60 13.55 -8.12
C LEU A 172 -28.46 14.55 -6.96
N GLY A 173 -27.43 14.39 -6.12
CA GLY A 173 -27.10 15.27 -5.00
C GLY A 173 -25.87 16.13 -5.28
N ALA A 174 -25.54 17.02 -4.36
CA ALA A 174 -24.24 17.70 -4.38
C ALA A 174 -23.14 16.66 -4.29
N GLU A 175 -22.26 16.61 -5.29
CA GLU A 175 -21.05 15.80 -5.23
C GLU A 175 -20.29 16.24 -3.98
N GLY A 176 -20.19 15.32 -2.99
CA GLY A 176 -19.72 15.66 -1.68
C GLY A 176 -18.37 16.37 -1.77
N MET A 177 -18.31 17.53 -1.19
CA MET A 177 -17.05 18.21 -0.94
C MET A 177 -16.28 17.40 0.11
N TRP A 178 -15.64 16.33 -0.33
CA TRP A 178 -14.53 15.82 0.45
C TRP A 178 -13.47 16.92 0.40
N PRO A 179 -13.03 17.43 1.56
CA PRO A 179 -11.93 18.35 1.53
C PRO A 179 -10.80 17.67 0.77
N ALA A 180 -10.46 18.19 -0.38
CA ALA A 180 -9.25 17.80 -1.06
C ALA A 180 -8.13 17.92 -0.03
N PRO A 181 -7.18 16.96 0.04
CA PRO A 181 -6.03 17.15 0.89
C PRO A 181 -5.48 18.52 0.54
N ILE A 182 -5.44 19.40 1.54
CA ILE A 182 -4.87 20.74 1.38
C ILE A 182 -3.43 20.46 0.98
N THR A 183 -3.14 20.66 -0.29
CA THR A 183 -1.78 20.67 -0.80
C THR A 183 -1.14 21.92 -0.25
N GLY A 184 -0.51 21.77 0.93
CA GLY A 184 0.40 22.77 1.46
C GLY A 184 1.76 22.56 0.84
#